data_978deddb4dcbd00e87864fcca6d3a54d
#
_entry.id   978deddb4dcbd00e87864fcca6d3a54d
#
_cell.length_a   1.000
_cell.length_b   1.000
_cell.length_c   1.000
_cell.angle_alpha   90.00
_cell.angle_beta   90.00
_cell.angle_gamma   90.00
#
_symmetry.space_group_name_H-M   'P 1'
#
loop_
_entity.id
_entity.type
_entity.pdbx_description
1 polymer ?
#
loop_
_entity_poly.entity_id
_entity_poly.type
_entity_poly.pdbx_seq_one_letter_code
_entity_poly.pdbx_strand_id
1 'polypeptide(L)'
;MAKIYLGLDASTQSMSVLAVDAVSGEVVYSKNVNFGADLPWYNSPSGYLKNEDPSVVHADPMMWLDSLDMLFERMKADGFDFASVAAVSGSGQQHGSVYLNSSFFKAVENLNSSKTLAEQLKPSLSRATSPIWMDTSTTLECREMAEALGGNAELSRITGSGAIERFTGSQIRKFAKQEPENYANTVRIHLVSSYLCSVLAGRDCAIDFGDGAGMNMLNLSTLKWDDKIVSFLADNLAEKLPEVKASANIGGKISKYFVEKYGFNADADIVLFTGDNPSSLVGVGAMADATAAISLGTSDTFFASMRDLATDPDMCGHVFGNPAGGFMSLICFRNGSLAREHLKADLGVDWTFFDKTSFESTKVGCGENMFIPFYGDEIAPRVNSDSPRLKGTADFESLKDKASAVRALVEGQFMNMKLRSDWMSSKPSRIRLTGGASKSDGMARVAADVFNATIERMKVGNSAALGAALRAANASGGFSWSDLAEKFCKSDASKTVEPIAENVAVYAEKIGKFAKFIEAEYKRA
;
A
#
# COMPACT_ATOMS: atom_id res chain seq x y z
N MET A 1 21.06 -24.27 13.34
CA MET A 1 21.03 -23.84 11.94
C MET A 1 20.33 -22.50 11.87
N ALA A 2 20.82 -21.58 11.07
CA ALA A 2 20.12 -20.30 10.83
C ALA A 2 18.74 -20.60 10.25
N LYS A 3 17.72 -19.91 10.72
CA LYS A 3 16.36 -20.00 10.18
C LYS A 3 16.12 -18.76 9.33
N ILE A 4 16.07 -18.97 8.02
CA ILE A 4 15.86 -17.91 7.04
C ILE A 4 14.36 -17.77 6.75
N TYR A 5 13.88 -16.53 6.70
CA TYR A 5 12.52 -16.17 6.35
C TYR A 5 12.51 -15.34 5.08
N LEU A 6 11.72 -15.78 4.10
CA LEU A 6 11.59 -15.08 2.82
C LEU A 6 10.37 -14.18 2.82
N GLY A 7 10.57 -12.96 2.34
CA GLY A 7 9.49 -12.05 1.97
C GLY A 7 9.49 -11.77 0.48
N LEU A 8 8.37 -12.04 -0.17
CA LEU A 8 8.12 -11.72 -1.57
C LEU A 8 7.28 -10.45 -1.68
N ASP A 9 7.45 -9.69 -2.77
CA ASP A 9 6.58 -8.57 -3.12
C ASP A 9 6.34 -8.54 -4.62
N ALA A 10 5.09 -8.76 -5.02
CA ALA A 10 4.61 -8.65 -6.39
C ALA A 10 4.01 -7.26 -6.60
N SER A 11 4.87 -6.28 -6.84
CA SER A 11 4.51 -4.89 -7.14
C SER A 11 3.99 -4.75 -8.58
N THR A 12 3.66 -3.52 -8.99
CA THR A 12 3.15 -3.26 -10.34
C THR A 12 4.16 -3.59 -11.45
N GLN A 13 5.45 -3.29 -11.23
CA GLN A 13 6.48 -3.38 -12.27
C GLN A 13 7.55 -4.45 -12.01
N SER A 14 7.50 -5.12 -10.87
CA SER A 14 8.53 -6.07 -10.48
C SER A 14 8.04 -7.06 -9.44
N MET A 15 8.72 -8.20 -9.37
CA MET A 15 8.68 -9.11 -8.23
C MET A 15 10.00 -9.05 -7.51
N SER A 16 9.96 -8.86 -6.19
CA SER A 16 11.13 -8.76 -5.34
C SER A 16 11.14 -9.84 -4.28
N VAL A 17 12.33 -10.25 -3.86
CA VAL A 17 12.53 -11.11 -2.69
C VAL A 17 13.52 -10.47 -1.73
N LEU A 18 13.29 -10.69 -0.45
CA LEU A 18 14.18 -10.34 0.63
C LEU A 18 14.23 -11.51 1.62
N ALA A 19 15.46 -11.96 1.96
CA ALA A 19 15.67 -13.00 2.95
C ALA A 19 16.28 -12.43 4.21
N VAL A 20 15.72 -12.78 5.36
CA VAL A 20 16.22 -12.35 6.66
C VAL A 20 16.63 -13.54 7.53
N ASP A 21 17.73 -13.38 8.25
CA ASP A 21 18.02 -14.19 9.43
C ASP A 21 17.48 -13.47 10.68
N ALA A 22 16.34 -13.93 11.18
CA ALA A 22 15.68 -13.30 12.33
C ALA A 22 16.47 -13.46 13.66
N VAL A 23 17.46 -14.35 13.72
CA VAL A 23 18.33 -14.52 14.89
C VAL A 23 19.40 -13.43 14.89
N SER A 24 20.15 -13.30 13.79
CA SER A 24 21.21 -12.28 13.68
C SER A 24 20.68 -10.86 13.48
N GLY A 25 19.47 -10.71 12.91
CA GLY A 25 18.91 -9.41 12.53
C GLY A 25 19.49 -8.86 11.23
N GLU A 26 19.92 -9.73 10.35
CA GLU A 26 20.54 -9.37 9.07
C GLU A 26 19.64 -9.70 7.88
N VAL A 27 19.64 -8.82 6.88
CA VAL A 27 19.15 -9.12 5.54
C VAL A 27 20.27 -9.86 4.82
N VAL A 28 20.07 -11.16 4.58
CA VAL A 28 21.10 -12.05 4.03
C VAL A 28 21.04 -12.17 2.52
N TYR A 29 19.94 -11.81 1.89
CA TYR A 29 19.78 -11.83 0.44
C TYR A 29 18.68 -10.87 -0.02
N SER A 30 18.86 -10.31 -1.23
CA SER A 30 17.86 -9.49 -1.91
C SER A 30 18.03 -9.60 -3.42
N LYS A 31 16.93 -9.75 -4.14
CA LYS A 31 16.89 -9.83 -5.62
C LYS A 31 15.55 -9.35 -6.13
N ASN A 32 15.49 -8.99 -7.41
CA ASN A 32 14.26 -8.65 -8.09
C ASN A 32 14.24 -9.12 -9.55
N VAL A 33 13.04 -9.18 -10.11
CA VAL A 33 12.75 -9.36 -11.54
C VAL A 33 11.89 -8.17 -11.96
N ASN A 34 12.34 -7.40 -12.94
CA ASN A 34 11.58 -6.31 -13.53
C ASN A 34 10.75 -6.85 -14.71
N PHE A 35 9.44 -6.65 -14.69
CA PHE A 35 8.55 -7.24 -15.69
C PHE A 35 8.84 -6.73 -17.11
N GLY A 36 9.05 -5.43 -17.27
CA GLY A 36 9.32 -4.87 -18.60
C GLY A 36 10.66 -5.27 -19.18
N ALA A 37 11.70 -5.29 -18.35
CA ALA A 37 13.07 -5.58 -18.80
C ALA A 37 13.36 -7.08 -18.89
N ASP A 38 12.86 -7.87 -17.93
CA ASP A 38 13.22 -9.29 -17.80
C ASP A 38 12.19 -10.22 -18.47
N LEU A 39 10.93 -9.77 -18.66
CA LEU A 39 9.84 -10.53 -19.25
C LEU A 39 9.22 -9.81 -20.48
N PRO A 40 10.03 -9.38 -21.47
CA PRO A 40 9.57 -8.54 -22.56
C PRO A 40 8.47 -9.18 -23.44
N TRP A 41 8.36 -10.51 -23.43
CA TRP A 41 7.33 -11.24 -24.20
C TRP A 41 5.90 -11.01 -23.74
N TYR A 42 5.69 -10.43 -22.52
CA TYR A 42 4.37 -10.01 -22.05
C TYR A 42 3.93 -8.66 -22.64
N ASN A 43 4.80 -7.93 -23.33
CA ASN A 43 4.51 -6.60 -23.89
C ASN A 43 3.96 -5.61 -22.85
N SER A 44 4.45 -5.71 -21.62
CA SER A 44 4.03 -4.95 -20.44
C SER A 44 5.19 -4.16 -19.83
N PRO A 45 5.75 -3.16 -20.53
CA PRO A 45 6.97 -2.47 -20.09
C PRO A 45 6.80 -1.73 -18.75
N SER A 46 5.56 -1.39 -18.40
CA SER A 46 5.20 -0.76 -17.11
C SER A 46 4.47 -1.72 -16.16
N GLY A 47 4.48 -3.04 -16.45
CA GLY A 47 3.83 -4.06 -15.64
C GLY A 47 2.34 -4.27 -15.93
N TYR A 48 1.80 -3.60 -16.96
CA TYR A 48 0.41 -3.75 -17.40
C TYR A 48 0.30 -3.71 -18.93
N LEU A 49 -0.79 -4.25 -19.42
CA LEU A 49 -1.12 -4.34 -20.84
C LEU A 49 -1.61 -2.98 -21.36
N LYS A 50 -1.23 -2.64 -22.59
CA LYS A 50 -1.80 -1.47 -23.27
C LYS A 50 -3.26 -1.75 -23.63
N ASN A 51 -4.16 -0.80 -23.36
CA ASN A 51 -5.56 -0.83 -23.75
C ASN A 51 -5.92 0.42 -24.57
N GLU A 52 -6.92 0.33 -25.45
CA GLU A 52 -7.45 1.48 -26.20
C GLU A 52 -8.18 2.46 -25.27
N ASP A 53 -8.91 1.93 -24.29
CA ASP A 53 -9.50 2.72 -23.21
C ASP A 53 -8.47 2.91 -22.08
N PRO A 54 -7.98 4.13 -21.84
CA PRO A 54 -6.98 4.39 -20.80
C PRO A 54 -7.50 4.18 -19.38
N SER A 55 -8.81 4.08 -19.16
CA SER A 55 -9.40 3.76 -17.86
C SER A 55 -9.29 2.26 -17.53
N VAL A 56 -9.12 1.40 -18.54
CA VAL A 56 -8.97 -0.05 -18.39
C VAL A 56 -7.50 -0.41 -18.26
N VAL A 57 -7.09 -0.85 -17.09
CA VAL A 57 -5.69 -1.20 -16.81
C VAL A 57 -5.61 -2.61 -16.22
N HIS A 58 -5.14 -3.54 -17.04
CA HIS A 58 -5.01 -4.96 -16.69
C HIS A 58 -3.57 -5.44 -16.79
N ALA A 59 -3.22 -6.46 -16.02
CA ALA A 59 -1.99 -7.24 -16.16
C ALA A 59 -2.28 -8.66 -16.63
N ASP A 60 -1.27 -9.33 -17.18
CA ASP A 60 -1.34 -10.77 -17.45
C ASP A 60 -0.94 -11.53 -16.15
N PRO A 61 -1.83 -12.34 -15.56
CA PRO A 61 -1.51 -13.06 -14.32
C PRO A 61 -0.38 -14.10 -14.49
N MET A 62 -0.10 -14.54 -15.71
CA MET A 62 1.02 -15.45 -15.97
C MET A 62 2.37 -14.75 -15.85
N MET A 63 2.43 -13.45 -16.05
CA MET A 63 3.63 -12.65 -15.83
C MET A 63 4.12 -12.73 -14.38
N TRP A 64 3.20 -12.76 -13.42
CA TRP A 64 3.57 -12.94 -12.01
C TRP A 64 4.14 -14.33 -11.72
N LEU A 65 3.63 -15.37 -12.39
CA LEU A 65 4.12 -16.73 -12.24
C LEU A 65 5.50 -16.94 -12.87
N ASP A 66 5.70 -16.43 -14.08
CA ASP A 66 7.00 -16.49 -14.76
C ASP A 66 8.04 -15.66 -14.00
N SER A 67 7.61 -14.52 -13.41
CA SER A 67 8.51 -13.72 -12.57
C SER A 67 8.92 -14.45 -11.28
N LEU A 68 8.02 -15.22 -10.69
CA LEU A 68 8.32 -16.04 -9.50
C LEU A 68 9.32 -17.17 -9.83
N ASP A 69 9.08 -17.90 -10.92
CA ASP A 69 10.03 -18.93 -11.40
C ASP A 69 11.40 -18.31 -11.71
N MET A 70 11.43 -17.22 -12.48
CA MET A 70 12.69 -16.53 -12.82
C MET A 70 13.43 -16.01 -11.59
N LEU A 71 12.70 -15.47 -10.60
CA LEU A 71 13.31 -14.99 -9.36
C LEU A 71 14.01 -16.12 -8.61
N PHE A 72 13.35 -17.26 -8.45
CA PHE A 72 13.95 -18.41 -7.77
C PHE A 72 15.06 -19.08 -8.58
N GLU A 73 15.00 -19.06 -9.90
CA GLU A 73 16.11 -19.48 -10.76
C GLU A 73 17.34 -18.60 -10.57
N ARG A 74 17.16 -17.27 -10.52
CA ARG A 74 18.25 -16.32 -10.20
C ARG A 74 18.85 -16.56 -8.82
N MET A 75 18.01 -16.79 -7.81
CA MET A 75 18.48 -17.12 -6.46
C MET A 75 19.30 -18.40 -6.45
N LYS A 76 18.84 -19.45 -7.16
CA LYS A 76 19.55 -20.71 -7.28
C LYS A 76 20.90 -20.54 -7.99
N ALA A 77 20.93 -19.74 -9.06
CA ALA A 77 22.17 -19.42 -9.78
C ALA A 77 23.16 -18.62 -8.92
N ASP A 78 22.66 -17.77 -8.02
CA ASP A 78 23.49 -17.03 -7.04
C ASP A 78 23.95 -17.92 -5.86
N GLY A 79 23.56 -19.20 -5.80
CA GLY A 79 23.93 -20.15 -4.75
C GLY A 79 23.15 -20.01 -3.45
N PHE A 80 21.93 -19.42 -3.49
CA PHE A 80 21.10 -19.30 -2.30
C PHE A 80 20.68 -20.67 -1.75
N ASP A 81 20.83 -20.87 -0.44
CA ASP A 81 20.47 -22.11 0.25
C ASP A 81 18.97 -22.14 0.60
N PHE A 82 18.16 -22.65 -0.32
CA PHE A 82 16.71 -22.83 -0.11
C PHE A 82 16.36 -23.82 1.01
N ALA A 83 17.26 -24.79 1.33
CA ALA A 83 17.01 -25.74 2.41
C ALA A 83 17.05 -25.08 3.80
N SER A 84 17.66 -23.90 3.93
CA SER A 84 17.66 -23.12 5.16
C SER A 84 16.37 -22.32 5.41
N VAL A 85 15.48 -22.23 4.41
CA VAL A 85 14.23 -21.45 4.51
C VAL A 85 13.24 -22.15 5.45
N ALA A 86 12.84 -21.45 6.51
CA ALA A 86 11.86 -21.93 7.48
C ALA A 86 10.43 -21.54 7.12
N ALA A 87 10.24 -20.35 6.54
CA ALA A 87 8.93 -19.90 6.06
C ALA A 87 9.05 -18.83 4.98
N VAL A 88 7.99 -18.71 4.18
CA VAL A 88 7.78 -17.70 3.16
C VAL A 88 6.47 -16.98 3.44
N SER A 89 6.47 -15.65 3.32
CA SER A 89 5.26 -14.85 3.17
C SER A 89 5.45 -13.87 2.02
N GLY A 90 4.40 -13.16 1.65
CA GLY A 90 4.49 -12.23 0.54
C GLY A 90 3.47 -11.11 0.59
N SER A 91 3.64 -10.18 -0.33
CA SER A 91 2.68 -9.14 -0.66
C SER A 91 2.41 -9.12 -2.16
N GLY A 92 1.25 -8.57 -2.52
CA GLY A 92 0.89 -8.25 -3.89
C GLY A 92 0.32 -6.85 -3.98
N GLN A 93 0.43 -6.24 -5.17
CA GLN A 93 -0.24 -4.98 -5.44
C GLN A 93 -1.72 -5.10 -5.07
N GLN A 94 -2.22 -4.17 -4.26
CA GLN A 94 -3.60 -4.25 -3.76
C GLN A 94 -4.63 -4.15 -4.89
N HIS A 95 -5.82 -4.69 -4.64
CA HIS A 95 -7.00 -4.65 -5.51
C HIS A 95 -6.93 -5.51 -6.78
N GLY A 96 -5.74 -5.87 -7.27
CA GLY A 96 -5.60 -6.73 -8.43
C GLY A 96 -6.22 -8.12 -8.19
N SER A 97 -6.97 -8.66 -9.16
CA SER A 97 -7.73 -9.90 -8.97
C SER A 97 -7.55 -10.90 -10.10
N VAL A 98 -7.50 -12.17 -9.76
CA VAL A 98 -7.32 -13.33 -10.66
C VAL A 98 -8.57 -14.20 -10.61
N TYR A 99 -9.10 -14.55 -11.78
CA TYR A 99 -10.35 -15.29 -11.94
C TYR A 99 -10.06 -16.69 -12.46
N LEU A 100 -10.51 -17.72 -11.74
CA LEU A 100 -10.08 -19.09 -11.92
C LEU A 100 -11.26 -20.03 -12.13
N ASN A 101 -11.14 -20.96 -13.06
CA ASN A 101 -12.09 -22.02 -13.31
C ASN A 101 -11.82 -23.27 -12.45
N SER A 102 -12.68 -24.29 -12.54
CA SER A 102 -12.64 -25.48 -11.69
C SER A 102 -11.35 -26.31 -11.82
N SER A 103 -10.59 -26.15 -12.91
CA SER A 103 -9.33 -26.88 -13.07
C SER A 103 -8.22 -26.40 -12.13
N PHE A 104 -8.35 -25.20 -11.58
CA PHE A 104 -7.35 -24.59 -10.70
C PHE A 104 -6.99 -25.48 -9.50
N PHE A 105 -7.99 -25.98 -8.79
CA PHE A 105 -7.76 -26.76 -7.57
C PHE A 105 -6.86 -27.97 -7.82
N LYS A 106 -7.17 -28.73 -8.88
CA LYS A 106 -6.37 -29.90 -9.25
C LYS A 106 -5.00 -29.52 -9.81
N ALA A 107 -4.94 -28.45 -10.59
CA ALA A 107 -3.69 -28.00 -11.22
C ALA A 107 -2.68 -27.51 -10.17
N VAL A 108 -3.12 -26.70 -9.20
CA VAL A 108 -2.23 -26.14 -8.17
C VAL A 108 -1.71 -27.22 -7.21
N GLU A 109 -2.48 -28.25 -6.94
CA GLU A 109 -2.07 -29.40 -6.09
C GLU A 109 -1.07 -30.35 -6.79
N ASN A 110 -1.06 -30.37 -8.13
CA ASN A 110 -0.30 -31.34 -8.91
C ASN A 110 0.71 -30.67 -9.85
N LEU A 111 1.34 -29.59 -9.41
CA LEU A 111 2.38 -28.91 -10.19
C LEU A 111 3.59 -29.81 -10.46
N ASN A 112 4.01 -29.85 -11.72
CA ASN A 112 5.16 -30.62 -12.19
C ASN A 112 6.42 -29.75 -12.26
N SER A 113 7.46 -30.10 -11.53
CA SER A 113 8.72 -29.36 -11.42
C SER A 113 9.50 -29.24 -12.73
N SER A 114 9.19 -30.06 -13.76
CA SER A 114 9.81 -30.00 -15.09
C SER A 114 9.19 -28.97 -16.04
N LYS A 115 8.07 -28.33 -15.65
CA LYS A 115 7.35 -27.30 -16.42
C LYS A 115 7.37 -25.98 -15.68
N THR A 116 7.07 -24.87 -16.39
CA THR A 116 6.90 -23.58 -15.74
C THR A 116 5.53 -23.50 -15.03
N LEU A 117 5.40 -22.62 -14.06
CA LEU A 117 4.13 -22.35 -13.38
C LEU A 117 3.08 -21.82 -14.36
N ALA A 118 3.47 -20.89 -15.22
CA ALA A 118 2.58 -20.26 -16.20
C ALA A 118 2.00 -21.27 -17.20
N GLU A 119 2.81 -22.19 -17.74
CA GLU A 119 2.32 -23.25 -18.65
C GLU A 119 1.24 -24.12 -18.01
N GLN A 120 1.37 -24.41 -16.72
CA GLN A 120 0.48 -25.34 -16.02
C GLN A 120 -0.79 -24.65 -15.52
N LEU A 121 -0.72 -23.38 -15.14
CA LEU A 121 -1.85 -22.66 -14.53
C LEU A 121 -2.62 -21.77 -15.50
N LYS A 122 -2.07 -21.44 -16.69
CA LYS A 122 -2.78 -20.68 -17.72
C LYS A 122 -4.14 -21.27 -18.09
N PRO A 123 -4.31 -22.60 -18.26
CA PRO A 123 -5.62 -23.21 -18.55
C PRO A 123 -6.65 -23.05 -17.42
N SER A 124 -6.21 -22.71 -16.22
CA SER A 124 -7.09 -22.50 -15.06
C SER A 124 -7.72 -21.10 -15.02
N LEU A 125 -7.33 -20.20 -15.90
CA LEU A 125 -7.93 -18.88 -15.97
C LEU A 125 -9.33 -18.95 -16.59
N SER A 126 -10.32 -18.35 -15.95
CA SER A 126 -11.64 -18.06 -16.52
C SER A 126 -11.71 -16.68 -17.16
N ARG A 127 -10.79 -15.78 -16.79
CA ARG A 127 -10.57 -14.47 -17.39
C ARG A 127 -9.08 -14.32 -17.71
N ALA A 128 -8.78 -13.99 -18.96
CA ALA A 128 -7.39 -14.00 -19.45
C ALA A 128 -6.49 -12.94 -18.81
N THR A 129 -7.07 -11.82 -18.37
CA THR A 129 -6.33 -10.69 -17.79
C THR A 129 -6.94 -10.24 -16.48
N SER A 130 -6.12 -9.68 -15.63
CA SER A 130 -6.46 -9.23 -14.27
C SER A 130 -6.53 -7.71 -14.21
N PRO A 131 -7.66 -7.10 -13.80
CA PRO A 131 -7.67 -5.69 -13.46
C PRO A 131 -6.71 -5.44 -12.31
N ILE A 132 -6.03 -4.28 -12.32
CA ILE A 132 -5.11 -3.88 -11.26
C ILE A 132 -5.53 -2.54 -10.65
N TRP A 133 -4.86 -2.10 -9.60
CA TRP A 133 -5.18 -0.89 -8.83
C TRP A 133 -5.26 0.41 -9.65
N MET A 134 -4.71 0.44 -10.86
CA MET A 134 -4.75 1.58 -11.78
C MET A 134 -6.03 1.63 -12.62
N ASP A 135 -6.83 0.55 -12.64
CA ASP A 135 -8.08 0.49 -13.39
C ASP A 135 -9.15 1.39 -12.78
N THR A 136 -9.64 2.33 -13.57
CA THR A 136 -10.68 3.30 -13.16
C THR A 136 -11.97 3.16 -13.95
N SER A 137 -12.16 2.03 -14.61
CA SER A 137 -13.24 1.80 -15.60
C SER A 137 -14.59 1.39 -14.98
N THR A 138 -14.73 1.40 -13.66
CA THR A 138 -15.92 0.91 -12.93
C THR A 138 -16.73 2.02 -12.24
N THR A 139 -16.70 3.24 -12.75
CA THR A 139 -17.44 4.38 -12.18
C THR A 139 -18.96 4.11 -12.08
N LEU A 140 -19.53 3.41 -13.08
CA LEU A 140 -20.94 3.01 -13.06
C LEU A 140 -21.23 2.04 -11.91
N GLU A 141 -20.41 1.01 -11.78
CA GLU A 141 -20.55 -0.02 -10.74
C GLU A 141 -20.37 0.56 -9.33
N CYS A 142 -19.46 1.51 -9.16
CA CYS A 142 -19.30 2.24 -7.89
C CYS A 142 -20.55 3.03 -7.52
N ARG A 143 -21.19 3.70 -8.48
CA ARG A 143 -22.46 4.41 -8.27
C ARG A 143 -23.57 3.44 -7.87
N GLU A 144 -23.73 2.34 -8.63
CA GLU A 144 -24.71 1.31 -8.32
C GLU A 144 -24.51 0.72 -6.92
N MET A 145 -23.26 0.45 -6.53
CA MET A 145 -22.94 -0.02 -5.17
C MET A 145 -23.36 0.98 -4.10
N ALA A 146 -22.98 2.24 -4.26
CA ALA A 146 -23.32 3.28 -3.30
C ALA A 146 -24.85 3.44 -3.16
N GLU A 147 -25.60 3.49 -4.27
CA GLU A 147 -27.06 3.63 -4.27
C GLU A 147 -27.75 2.44 -3.58
N ALA A 148 -27.35 1.21 -3.89
CA ALA A 148 -27.96 0.00 -3.35
C ALA A 148 -27.64 -0.25 -1.86
N LEU A 149 -26.49 0.24 -1.40
CA LEU A 149 -25.97 -0.08 -0.07
C LEU A 149 -26.15 1.07 0.95
N GLY A 150 -26.93 2.10 0.61
CA GLY A 150 -27.25 3.19 1.54
C GLY A 150 -26.28 4.38 1.49
N GLY A 151 -25.52 4.51 0.42
CA GLY A 151 -24.57 5.58 0.17
C GLY A 151 -23.12 5.22 0.48
N ASN A 152 -22.20 6.04 -0.02
CA ASN A 152 -20.77 5.85 0.20
C ASN A 152 -20.37 5.90 1.68
N ALA A 153 -21.07 6.70 2.50
CA ALA A 153 -20.78 6.79 3.92
C ALA A 153 -21.08 5.48 4.65
N GLU A 154 -22.20 4.82 4.32
CA GLU A 154 -22.55 3.52 4.91
C GLU A 154 -21.60 2.42 4.43
N LEU A 155 -21.25 2.41 3.14
CA LEU A 155 -20.25 1.48 2.60
C LEU A 155 -18.89 1.66 3.29
N SER A 156 -18.44 2.90 3.49
CA SER A 156 -17.22 3.22 4.23
C SER A 156 -17.27 2.75 5.68
N ARG A 157 -18.42 2.93 6.34
CA ARG A 157 -18.61 2.46 7.72
C ARG A 157 -18.48 0.93 7.84
N ILE A 158 -18.95 0.19 6.85
CA ILE A 158 -18.90 -1.28 6.84
C ILE A 158 -17.51 -1.77 6.44
N THR A 159 -16.96 -1.24 5.34
CA THR A 159 -15.77 -1.81 4.67
C THR A 159 -14.49 -1.00 4.84
N GLY A 160 -14.56 0.16 5.50
CA GLY A 160 -13.42 1.06 5.68
C GLY A 160 -13.15 1.98 4.49
N SER A 161 -13.96 1.91 3.43
CA SER A 161 -13.79 2.74 2.21
C SER A 161 -15.12 2.94 1.51
N GLY A 162 -15.34 4.11 0.92
CA GLY A 162 -16.41 4.28 -0.06
C GLY A 162 -16.18 3.44 -1.32
N ALA A 163 -17.13 3.45 -2.25
CA ALA A 163 -16.95 2.79 -3.55
C ALA A 163 -15.89 3.53 -4.37
N ILE A 164 -14.89 2.79 -4.82
CA ILE A 164 -13.77 3.32 -5.62
C ILE A 164 -13.52 2.36 -6.78
N GLU A 165 -13.25 2.91 -7.95
CA GLU A 165 -13.20 2.19 -9.23
C GLU A 165 -12.20 1.04 -9.23
N ARG A 166 -11.04 1.23 -8.61
CA ARG A 166 -9.98 0.20 -8.56
C ARG A 166 -10.26 -0.97 -7.62
N PHE A 167 -11.25 -0.85 -6.73
CA PHE A 167 -11.51 -1.90 -5.74
C PHE A 167 -12.17 -3.12 -6.37
N THR A 168 -11.79 -4.28 -5.86
CA THR A 168 -12.14 -5.57 -6.46
C THR A 168 -13.64 -5.82 -6.56
N GLY A 169 -14.44 -5.31 -5.61
CA GLY A 169 -15.90 -5.46 -5.64
C GLY A 169 -16.54 -4.86 -6.87
N SER A 170 -16.21 -3.60 -7.21
CA SER A 170 -16.71 -2.93 -8.42
C SER A 170 -16.17 -3.62 -9.70
N GLN A 171 -14.94 -4.11 -9.69
CA GLN A 171 -14.34 -4.85 -10.80
C GLN A 171 -15.05 -6.20 -11.03
N ILE A 172 -15.42 -6.92 -9.97
CA ILE A 172 -16.18 -8.17 -10.06
C ILE A 172 -17.58 -7.89 -10.64
N ARG A 173 -18.26 -6.82 -10.17
CA ARG A 173 -19.58 -6.45 -10.68
C ARG A 173 -19.53 -6.15 -12.19
N LYS A 174 -18.55 -5.37 -12.63
CA LYS A 174 -18.33 -5.10 -14.07
C LYS A 174 -18.09 -6.39 -14.84
N PHE A 175 -17.22 -7.26 -14.35
CA PHE A 175 -16.91 -8.54 -14.96
C PHE A 175 -18.16 -9.42 -15.12
N ALA A 176 -18.95 -9.58 -14.08
CA ALA A 176 -20.18 -10.37 -14.12
C ALA A 176 -21.21 -9.84 -15.13
N LYS A 177 -21.29 -8.51 -15.28
CA LYS A 177 -22.21 -7.85 -16.24
C LYS A 177 -21.73 -7.95 -17.69
N GLN A 178 -20.43 -7.76 -17.92
CA GLN A 178 -19.87 -7.63 -19.28
C GLN A 178 -19.39 -8.96 -19.86
N GLU A 179 -18.98 -9.90 -19.01
CA GLU A 179 -18.46 -11.21 -19.41
C GLU A 179 -19.21 -12.35 -18.68
N PRO A 180 -20.55 -12.46 -18.80
CA PRO A 180 -21.36 -13.37 -17.97
C PRO A 180 -20.97 -14.84 -18.11
N GLU A 181 -20.55 -15.28 -19.31
CA GLU A 181 -20.11 -16.65 -19.54
C GLU A 181 -18.79 -16.95 -18.82
N ASN A 182 -17.83 -16.03 -18.88
CA ASN A 182 -16.56 -16.15 -18.17
C ASN A 182 -16.78 -16.09 -16.64
N TYR A 183 -17.70 -15.22 -16.19
CA TYR A 183 -18.07 -15.16 -14.78
C TYR A 183 -18.74 -16.46 -14.31
N ALA A 184 -19.65 -17.04 -15.10
CA ALA A 184 -20.29 -18.33 -14.78
C ALA A 184 -19.26 -19.47 -14.71
N ASN A 185 -18.23 -19.47 -15.57
CA ASN A 185 -17.12 -20.43 -15.55
C ASN A 185 -16.13 -20.18 -14.39
N THR A 186 -16.18 -19.01 -13.74
CA THR A 186 -15.33 -18.71 -12.59
C THR A 186 -15.82 -19.42 -11.35
N VAL A 187 -14.96 -20.17 -10.66
CA VAL A 187 -15.27 -20.85 -9.39
C VAL A 187 -14.45 -20.28 -8.22
N ARG A 188 -13.38 -19.53 -8.50
CA ARG A 188 -12.53 -18.92 -7.49
C ARG A 188 -12.02 -17.57 -7.95
N ILE A 189 -12.05 -16.57 -7.05
CA ILE A 189 -11.50 -15.24 -7.29
C ILE A 189 -10.47 -14.98 -6.19
N HIS A 190 -9.22 -14.82 -6.60
CA HIS A 190 -8.12 -14.45 -5.74
C HIS A 190 -7.68 -13.00 -5.97
N LEU A 191 -7.03 -12.42 -4.98
CA LEU A 191 -6.16 -11.25 -5.15
C LEU A 191 -4.78 -11.71 -5.64
N VAL A 192 -3.94 -10.79 -6.12
CA VAL A 192 -2.57 -11.11 -6.53
C VAL A 192 -1.81 -11.81 -5.41
N SER A 193 -1.93 -11.30 -4.19
CA SER A 193 -1.35 -11.85 -2.97
C SER A 193 -1.77 -13.28 -2.69
N SER A 194 -3.07 -13.53 -2.58
CA SER A 194 -3.60 -14.85 -2.24
C SER A 194 -3.46 -15.86 -3.37
N TYR A 195 -3.42 -15.42 -4.63
CA TYR A 195 -3.09 -16.28 -5.77
C TYR A 195 -1.66 -16.82 -5.67
N LEU A 196 -0.69 -15.94 -5.47
CA LEU A 196 0.72 -16.34 -5.29
C LEU A 196 0.93 -17.19 -4.04
N CYS A 197 0.24 -16.86 -2.95
CA CYS A 197 0.22 -17.70 -1.74
C CYS A 197 -0.28 -19.11 -2.05
N SER A 198 -1.39 -19.23 -2.80
CA SER A 198 -1.97 -20.52 -3.19
C SER A 198 -1.03 -21.36 -4.06
N VAL A 199 -0.34 -20.72 -5.01
CA VAL A 199 0.65 -21.38 -5.87
C VAL A 199 1.83 -21.90 -5.06
N LEU A 200 2.37 -21.10 -4.12
CA LEU A 200 3.47 -21.52 -3.26
C LEU A 200 3.08 -22.66 -2.32
N ALA A 201 1.86 -22.61 -1.78
CA ALA A 201 1.35 -23.66 -0.89
C ALA A 201 0.85 -24.91 -1.63
N GLY A 202 0.70 -24.84 -2.97
CA GLY A 202 0.13 -25.93 -3.76
C GLY A 202 -1.33 -26.26 -3.41
N ARG A 203 -2.10 -25.26 -3.00
CA ARG A 203 -3.51 -25.41 -2.58
C ARG A 203 -4.23 -24.07 -2.57
N ASP A 204 -5.56 -24.11 -2.56
CA ASP A 204 -6.41 -22.93 -2.40
C ASP A 204 -6.19 -22.31 -1.00
N CYS A 205 -5.72 -21.07 -0.93
CA CYS A 205 -5.44 -20.35 0.31
C CYS A 205 -6.50 -19.31 0.61
N ALA A 206 -6.65 -18.95 1.88
CA ALA A 206 -7.49 -17.86 2.33
C ALA A 206 -6.94 -16.50 1.87
N ILE A 207 -7.80 -15.49 1.81
CA ILE A 207 -7.43 -14.08 1.71
C ILE A 207 -7.20 -13.54 3.12
N ASP A 208 -6.19 -12.72 3.33
CA ASP A 208 -5.97 -12.11 4.64
C ASP A 208 -6.85 -10.86 4.87
N PHE A 209 -7.02 -10.45 6.12
CA PHE A 209 -7.82 -9.26 6.45
C PHE A 209 -7.23 -7.97 5.87
N GLY A 210 -5.90 -7.89 5.72
CA GLY A 210 -5.22 -6.72 5.21
C GLY A 210 -5.60 -6.42 3.77
N ASP A 211 -5.49 -7.42 2.91
CA ASP A 211 -5.80 -7.27 1.49
C ASP A 211 -7.29 -7.44 1.20
N GLY A 212 -7.98 -8.32 1.93
CA GLY A 212 -9.42 -8.53 1.82
C GLY A 212 -10.25 -7.26 2.07
N ALA A 213 -9.80 -6.39 2.98
CA ALA A 213 -10.43 -5.08 3.19
C ALA A 213 -10.39 -4.20 1.92
N GLY A 214 -9.33 -4.32 1.10
CA GLY A 214 -9.21 -3.64 -0.18
C GLY A 214 -10.13 -4.15 -1.29
N MET A 215 -10.93 -5.18 -1.03
CA MET A 215 -11.95 -5.66 -1.97
C MET A 215 -13.27 -4.90 -1.86
N ASN A 216 -13.47 -4.06 -0.84
CA ASN A 216 -14.70 -3.31 -0.57
C ASN A 216 -15.94 -4.20 -0.35
N MET A 217 -15.70 -5.40 0.20
CA MET A 217 -16.72 -6.41 0.51
C MET A 217 -16.58 -6.98 1.93
N LEU A 218 -15.43 -6.77 2.56
CA LEU A 218 -15.16 -7.24 3.92
C LEU A 218 -15.83 -6.30 4.93
N ASN A 219 -16.66 -6.86 5.80
CA ASN A 219 -17.19 -6.12 6.96
C ASN A 219 -16.11 -6.08 8.04
N LEU A 220 -15.55 -4.90 8.30
CA LEU A 220 -14.43 -4.74 9.23
C LEU A 220 -14.80 -4.95 10.70
N SER A 221 -16.09 -4.86 11.05
CA SER A 221 -16.54 -5.13 12.42
C SER A 221 -16.63 -6.62 12.72
N THR A 222 -16.93 -7.46 11.72
CA THR A 222 -17.07 -8.90 11.85
C THR A 222 -15.91 -9.70 11.30
N LEU A 223 -15.07 -9.06 10.47
CA LEU A 223 -13.97 -9.66 9.71
C LEU A 223 -14.44 -10.83 8.82
N LYS A 224 -15.63 -10.67 8.24
CA LYS A 224 -16.23 -11.62 7.29
C LYS A 224 -16.72 -10.89 6.05
N TRP A 225 -16.88 -11.60 4.96
CA TRP A 225 -17.56 -11.06 3.78
C TRP A 225 -18.96 -10.57 4.20
N ASP A 226 -19.36 -9.38 3.77
CA ASP A 226 -20.68 -8.83 4.05
C ASP A 226 -21.70 -9.42 3.07
N ASP A 227 -22.65 -10.18 3.58
CA ASP A 227 -23.62 -10.91 2.75
C ASP A 227 -24.44 -9.98 1.85
N LYS A 228 -24.82 -8.80 2.34
CA LYS A 228 -25.60 -7.83 1.56
C LYS A 228 -24.77 -7.29 0.40
N ILE A 229 -23.51 -6.94 0.65
CA ILE A 229 -22.61 -6.42 -0.38
C ILE A 229 -22.33 -7.51 -1.41
N VAL A 230 -21.91 -8.68 -0.97
CA VAL A 230 -21.56 -9.81 -1.85
C VAL A 230 -22.73 -10.23 -2.74
N SER A 231 -23.94 -10.34 -2.18
CA SER A 231 -25.15 -10.71 -2.94
C SER A 231 -25.55 -9.64 -3.95
N PHE A 232 -25.29 -8.35 -3.66
CA PHE A 232 -25.54 -7.25 -4.60
C PHE A 232 -24.57 -7.25 -5.78
N LEU A 233 -23.31 -7.58 -5.54
CA LEU A 233 -22.25 -7.47 -6.56
C LEU A 233 -22.46 -8.43 -7.72
N ALA A 234 -22.72 -9.70 -7.45
CA ALA A 234 -22.97 -10.70 -8.48
C ALA A 234 -23.59 -11.99 -7.90
N ASP A 235 -24.29 -12.73 -8.73
CA ASP A 235 -24.91 -14.02 -8.38
C ASP A 235 -23.83 -15.04 -7.97
N ASN A 236 -24.12 -15.81 -6.90
CA ASN A 236 -23.25 -16.88 -6.38
C ASN A 236 -21.80 -16.41 -6.05
N LEU A 237 -21.58 -15.11 -5.85
CA LEU A 237 -20.25 -14.58 -5.56
C LEU A 237 -19.67 -15.14 -4.26
N ALA A 238 -20.49 -15.35 -3.23
CA ALA A 238 -20.05 -15.91 -1.95
C ALA A 238 -19.32 -17.26 -2.09
N GLU A 239 -19.76 -18.10 -3.04
CA GLU A 239 -19.16 -19.42 -3.29
C GLU A 239 -17.80 -19.31 -4.03
N LYS A 240 -17.59 -18.20 -4.74
CA LYS A 240 -16.36 -17.93 -5.52
C LYS A 240 -15.26 -17.26 -4.71
N LEU A 241 -15.59 -16.71 -3.54
CA LEU A 241 -14.62 -16.05 -2.66
C LEU A 241 -13.94 -17.05 -1.73
N PRO A 242 -12.60 -16.96 -1.54
CA PRO A 242 -11.94 -17.69 -0.47
C PRO A 242 -12.42 -17.25 0.91
N GLU A 243 -12.16 -18.10 1.91
CA GLU A 243 -12.30 -17.71 3.32
C GLU A 243 -11.39 -16.51 3.64
N VAL A 244 -11.79 -15.68 4.62
CA VAL A 244 -10.94 -14.57 5.11
C VAL A 244 -10.34 -14.95 6.46
N LYS A 245 -9.05 -14.72 6.63
CA LYS A 245 -8.29 -15.07 7.85
C LYS A 245 -7.32 -13.97 8.27
N ALA A 246 -6.85 -14.07 9.50
CA ALA A 246 -5.76 -13.19 9.97
C ALA A 246 -4.46 -13.47 9.21
N SER A 247 -3.67 -12.43 8.98
CA SER A 247 -2.41 -12.47 8.21
C SER A 247 -1.38 -13.47 8.76
N ALA A 248 -1.43 -13.77 10.06
CA ALA A 248 -0.52 -14.73 10.72
C ALA A 248 -0.89 -16.21 10.50
N ASN A 249 -1.99 -16.51 9.79
CA ASN A 249 -2.34 -17.90 9.53
C ASN A 249 -1.38 -18.54 8.52
N ILE A 250 -1.12 -19.83 8.75
CA ILE A 250 -0.35 -20.67 7.83
C ILE A 250 -1.30 -21.18 6.75
N GLY A 251 -1.02 -20.88 5.48
CA GLY A 251 -1.76 -21.35 4.32
C GLY A 251 -1.47 -22.81 3.97
N GLY A 252 -0.27 -23.29 4.31
CA GLY A 252 0.18 -24.66 4.07
C GLY A 252 1.69 -24.78 4.20
N LYS A 253 2.23 -25.95 3.84
CA LYS A 253 3.66 -26.10 3.59
C LYS A 253 3.98 -25.71 2.14
N ILE A 254 5.23 -25.43 1.87
CA ILE A 254 5.71 -25.17 0.51
C ILE A 254 5.36 -26.35 -0.40
N SER A 255 4.87 -26.09 -1.63
CA SER A 255 4.46 -27.18 -2.52
C SER A 255 5.66 -27.99 -3.02
N LYS A 256 5.39 -29.25 -3.35
CA LYS A 256 6.38 -30.19 -3.89
C LYS A 256 7.13 -29.65 -5.09
N TYR A 257 6.47 -28.84 -5.92
CA TYR A 257 7.08 -28.15 -7.07
C TYR A 257 8.36 -27.40 -6.69
N PHE A 258 8.29 -26.55 -5.65
CA PHE A 258 9.43 -25.74 -5.23
C PHE A 258 10.51 -26.54 -4.51
N VAL A 259 10.09 -27.60 -3.78
CA VAL A 259 11.03 -28.53 -3.16
C VAL A 259 11.87 -29.24 -4.22
N GLU A 260 11.23 -29.79 -5.25
CA GLU A 260 11.91 -30.54 -6.31
C GLU A 260 12.73 -29.65 -7.25
N LYS A 261 12.20 -28.48 -7.63
CA LYS A 261 12.84 -27.61 -8.62
C LYS A 261 13.97 -26.78 -8.04
N TYR A 262 13.78 -26.26 -6.84
CA TYR A 262 14.70 -25.28 -6.23
C TYR A 262 15.42 -25.81 -4.99
N GLY A 263 14.95 -26.86 -4.36
CA GLY A 263 15.56 -27.43 -3.15
C GLY A 263 15.07 -26.80 -1.84
N PHE A 264 13.86 -26.23 -1.81
CA PHE A 264 13.26 -25.75 -0.56
C PHE A 264 13.15 -26.87 0.48
N ASN A 265 13.26 -26.49 1.75
CA ASN A 265 12.88 -27.36 2.85
C ASN A 265 11.37 -27.70 2.74
N ALA A 266 11.03 -28.99 2.66
CA ALA A 266 9.63 -29.43 2.54
C ALA A 266 8.75 -29.03 3.73
N ASP A 267 9.36 -28.75 4.88
CA ASP A 267 8.66 -28.30 6.10
C ASP A 267 8.51 -26.76 6.17
N ALA A 268 8.98 -26.01 5.16
CA ALA A 268 8.82 -24.55 5.14
C ALA A 268 7.34 -24.15 5.12
N ASP A 269 6.97 -23.25 6.03
CA ASP A 269 5.62 -22.73 6.11
C ASP A 269 5.35 -21.66 5.04
N ILE A 270 4.17 -21.69 4.45
CA ILE A 270 3.65 -20.59 3.65
C ILE A 270 2.65 -19.81 4.52
N VAL A 271 3.06 -18.64 4.96
CA VAL A 271 2.23 -17.71 5.72
C VAL A 271 1.37 -16.91 4.75
N LEU A 272 0.10 -16.67 5.07
CA LEU A 272 -0.81 -15.93 4.18
C LEU A 272 -0.18 -14.61 3.71
N PHE A 273 -0.32 -14.35 2.43
CA PHE A 273 0.11 -13.11 1.81
C PHE A 273 -0.89 -12.00 2.08
N THR A 274 -0.46 -10.74 1.99
CA THR A 274 -1.30 -9.55 2.16
C THR A 274 -1.09 -8.55 1.01
N GLY A 275 -1.76 -7.41 1.08
CA GLY A 275 -1.48 -6.28 0.18
C GLY A 275 -0.12 -5.62 0.46
N ASP A 276 0.42 -4.92 -0.53
CA ASP A 276 1.71 -4.22 -0.45
C ASP A 276 1.71 -3.12 0.64
N ASN A 277 0.60 -2.37 0.82
CA ASN A 277 0.51 -1.35 1.85
C ASN A 277 0.48 -1.93 3.28
N PRO A 278 -0.36 -2.92 3.64
CA PRO A 278 -0.28 -3.59 4.94
C PRO A 278 1.09 -4.24 5.19
N SER A 279 1.71 -4.81 4.17
CA SER A 279 3.05 -5.38 4.30
C SER A 279 4.10 -4.28 4.55
N SER A 280 4.01 -3.16 3.85
CA SER A 280 4.89 -2.00 4.05
C SER A 280 4.77 -1.38 5.43
N LEU A 281 3.56 -1.33 6.02
CA LEU A 281 3.36 -0.90 7.41
C LEU A 281 4.27 -1.69 8.38
N VAL A 282 4.33 -3.01 8.18
CA VAL A 282 5.22 -3.89 8.97
C VAL A 282 6.68 -3.60 8.64
N GLY A 283 7.04 -3.53 7.36
CA GLY A 283 8.43 -3.35 6.92
C GLY A 283 9.06 -2.02 7.32
N VAL A 284 8.27 -0.97 7.47
CA VAL A 284 8.75 0.30 8.05
C VAL A 284 8.65 0.31 9.58
N GLY A 285 8.12 -0.74 10.20
CA GLY A 285 7.96 -0.87 11.65
C GLY A 285 6.87 0.02 12.26
N ALA A 286 5.89 0.44 11.47
CA ALA A 286 4.77 1.28 11.92
C ALA A 286 3.54 0.47 12.37
N MET A 287 3.71 -0.81 12.69
CA MET A 287 2.63 -1.74 13.05
C MET A 287 2.14 -1.61 14.49
N ALA A 288 2.87 -0.95 15.35
CA ALA A 288 2.43 -0.72 16.74
C ALA A 288 1.40 0.42 16.80
N ASP A 289 0.45 0.31 17.75
CA ASP A 289 -0.51 1.39 18.03
C ASP A 289 0.18 2.74 18.24
N ALA A 290 -0.47 3.83 17.83
CA ALA A 290 0.06 5.20 17.86
C ALA A 290 1.38 5.41 17.07
N THR A 291 1.66 4.55 16.09
CA THR A 291 2.78 4.71 15.16
C THR A 291 2.23 4.93 13.74
N ALA A 292 2.84 5.87 13.02
CA ALA A 292 2.51 6.13 11.63
C ALA A 292 3.77 6.09 10.75
N ALA A 293 3.54 6.04 9.44
CA ALA A 293 4.57 6.31 8.45
C ALA A 293 4.06 7.33 7.42
N ILE A 294 4.96 8.19 6.98
CA ILE A 294 4.74 9.11 5.87
C ILE A 294 5.77 8.79 4.79
N SER A 295 5.29 8.48 3.61
CA SER A 295 6.15 8.34 2.43
C SER A 295 6.06 9.62 1.60
N LEU A 296 7.19 10.35 1.49
CA LEU A 296 7.32 11.59 0.73
C LEU A 296 7.81 11.27 -0.69
N GLY A 297 6.86 10.97 -1.57
CA GLY A 297 7.09 10.57 -2.96
C GLY A 297 6.48 11.52 -3.98
N THR A 298 6.26 11.06 -5.21
CA THR A 298 5.52 11.80 -6.26
C THR A 298 4.16 12.24 -5.72
N SER A 299 3.39 11.29 -5.19
CA SER A 299 2.29 11.53 -4.26
C SER A 299 2.78 11.21 -2.86
N ASP A 300 2.33 11.93 -1.86
CA ASP A 300 2.64 11.60 -0.48
C ASP A 300 1.58 10.62 0.07
N THR A 301 2.00 9.69 0.93
CA THR A 301 1.07 8.80 1.62
C THR A 301 1.29 8.85 3.12
N PHE A 302 0.18 8.81 3.84
CA PHE A 302 0.16 8.70 5.30
C PHE A 302 -0.56 7.41 5.66
N PHE A 303 0.07 6.52 6.42
CA PHE A 303 -0.55 5.32 6.96
C PHE A 303 -0.17 5.14 8.43
N ALA A 304 -1.15 4.71 9.21
CA ALA A 304 -0.98 4.57 10.64
C ALA A 304 -1.67 3.30 11.15
N SER A 305 -1.11 2.74 12.20
CA SER A 305 -1.74 1.66 12.95
C SER A 305 -2.84 2.21 13.86
N MET A 306 -3.95 1.50 13.93
CA MET A 306 -5.09 1.79 14.80
C MET A 306 -5.47 0.52 15.57
N ARG A 307 -5.71 0.64 16.88
CA ARG A 307 -6.20 -0.47 17.68
C ARG A 307 -7.67 -0.76 17.38
N ASP A 308 -8.47 0.29 17.40
CA ASP A 308 -9.92 0.21 17.24
C ASP A 308 -10.34 0.69 15.84
N LEU A 309 -11.41 0.11 15.32
CA LEU A 309 -11.98 0.50 14.03
C LEU A 309 -12.47 1.94 14.08
N ALA A 310 -11.97 2.74 13.19
CA ALA A 310 -12.50 4.06 12.86
C ALA A 310 -12.48 4.22 11.34
N THR A 311 -13.41 4.98 10.78
CA THR A 311 -13.50 5.24 9.35
C THR A 311 -13.54 6.73 9.06
N ASP A 312 -12.99 7.14 7.93
CA ASP A 312 -12.94 8.54 7.53
C ASP A 312 -14.34 9.06 7.16
N PRO A 313 -14.90 10.06 7.87
CA PRO A 313 -16.19 10.65 7.53
C PRO A 313 -16.19 11.36 6.16
N ASP A 314 -15.03 11.81 5.69
CA ASP A 314 -14.85 12.42 4.36
C ASP A 314 -14.59 11.39 3.25
N MET A 315 -14.41 10.12 3.62
CA MET A 315 -14.17 8.98 2.70
C MET A 315 -12.97 9.18 1.76
N CYS A 316 -11.99 9.96 2.18
CA CYS A 316 -10.72 10.16 1.49
C CYS A 316 -9.64 9.18 1.96
N GLY A 317 -9.75 8.73 3.20
CA GLY A 317 -8.91 7.71 3.81
C GLY A 317 -9.53 6.32 3.70
N HIS A 318 -8.67 5.32 3.74
CA HIS A 318 -9.03 3.90 3.67
C HIS A 318 -8.63 3.20 4.96
N VAL A 319 -9.36 2.14 5.31
CA VAL A 319 -9.04 1.27 6.46
C VAL A 319 -8.84 -0.16 5.96
N PHE A 320 -7.71 -0.74 6.35
CA PHE A 320 -7.36 -2.13 6.07
C PHE A 320 -7.04 -2.86 7.38
N GLY A 321 -6.93 -4.19 7.33
CA GLY A 321 -6.42 -4.96 8.45
C GLY A 321 -4.91 -4.71 8.63
N ASN A 322 -4.48 -4.52 9.88
CA ASN A 322 -3.05 -4.48 10.21
C ASN A 322 -2.56 -5.92 10.42
N PRO A 323 -1.53 -6.38 9.71
CA PRO A 323 -1.00 -7.73 9.88
C PRO A 323 -0.52 -8.06 11.31
N ALA A 324 -0.17 -7.04 12.08
CA ALA A 324 0.21 -7.21 13.49
C ALA A 324 -0.97 -7.17 14.48
N GLY A 325 -2.20 -7.02 13.98
CA GLY A 325 -3.45 -6.94 14.75
C GLY A 325 -4.06 -5.54 14.74
N GLY A 326 -5.40 -5.50 14.85
CA GLY A 326 -6.16 -4.27 14.70
C GLY A 326 -6.26 -3.82 13.25
N PHE A 327 -6.22 -2.51 13.02
CA PHE A 327 -6.45 -1.89 11.72
C PHE A 327 -5.29 -0.96 11.33
N MET A 328 -5.25 -0.60 10.08
CA MET A 328 -4.41 0.48 9.57
C MET A 328 -5.23 1.43 8.72
N SER A 329 -4.89 2.71 8.76
CA SER A 329 -5.37 3.72 7.82
C SER A 329 -4.38 3.90 6.68
N LEU A 330 -4.90 4.29 5.50
CA LEU A 330 -4.11 4.75 4.37
C LEU A 330 -4.76 5.99 3.78
N ILE A 331 -4.01 7.09 3.70
CA ILE A 331 -4.46 8.34 3.09
C ILE A 331 -3.44 8.75 2.04
N CYS A 332 -3.90 8.97 0.80
CA CYS A 332 -3.07 9.44 -0.30
C CYS A 332 -3.28 10.93 -0.54
N PHE A 333 -2.19 11.65 -0.82
CA PHE A 333 -2.15 13.08 -1.15
C PHE A 333 -1.47 13.24 -2.49
N ARG A 334 -2.23 13.68 -3.51
CA ARG A 334 -1.71 13.76 -4.88
C ARG A 334 -0.61 14.81 -5.03
N ASN A 335 -0.76 15.94 -4.33
CA ASN A 335 0.16 17.06 -4.40
C ASN A 335 1.35 16.89 -3.44
N GLY A 336 2.13 15.83 -3.64
CA GLY A 336 3.36 15.52 -2.90
C GLY A 336 4.61 16.22 -3.47
N SER A 337 5.62 15.44 -3.92
CA SER A 337 6.84 15.98 -4.52
C SER A 337 6.57 16.84 -5.75
N LEU A 338 5.55 16.52 -6.55
CA LEU A 338 5.19 17.32 -7.71
C LEU A 338 4.89 18.77 -7.33
N ALA A 339 4.15 19.01 -6.25
CA ALA A 339 3.89 20.36 -5.78
C ALA A 339 5.17 21.09 -5.34
N ARG A 340 6.10 20.36 -4.69
CA ARG A 340 7.41 20.88 -4.31
C ARG A 340 8.27 21.22 -5.52
N GLU A 341 8.26 20.39 -6.56
CA GLU A 341 8.98 20.59 -7.81
C GLU A 341 8.41 21.77 -8.60
N HIS A 342 7.08 21.89 -8.68
CA HIS A 342 6.42 23.03 -9.32
C HIS A 342 6.81 24.34 -8.64
N LEU A 343 6.66 24.45 -7.32
CA LEU A 343 7.03 25.68 -6.61
C LEU A 343 8.52 26.00 -6.77
N LYS A 344 9.39 24.98 -6.69
CA LYS A 344 10.83 25.16 -6.90
C LYS A 344 11.13 25.76 -8.28
N ALA A 345 10.45 25.29 -9.32
CA ALA A 345 10.58 25.80 -10.68
C ALA A 345 10.05 27.23 -10.81
N ASP A 346 8.86 27.51 -10.27
CA ASP A 346 8.23 28.84 -10.28
C ASP A 346 9.12 29.91 -9.61
N LEU A 347 9.77 29.51 -8.52
CA LEU A 347 10.68 30.40 -7.78
C LEU A 347 12.07 30.52 -8.42
N GLY A 348 12.46 29.62 -9.33
CA GLY A 348 13.80 29.56 -9.91
C GLY A 348 14.89 29.31 -8.86
N VAL A 349 14.64 28.41 -7.89
CA VAL A 349 15.58 28.09 -6.80
C VAL A 349 16.09 26.65 -6.93
N ASP A 350 17.19 26.34 -6.26
CA ASP A 350 17.72 24.99 -6.16
C ASP A 350 17.18 24.22 -4.93
N TRP A 351 17.51 22.93 -4.84
CA TRP A 351 17.10 22.12 -3.71
C TRP A 351 17.79 22.52 -2.40
N THR A 352 18.98 23.12 -2.42
CA THR A 352 19.66 23.63 -1.23
C THR A 352 18.87 24.76 -0.60
N PHE A 353 18.39 25.69 -1.44
CA PHE A 353 17.49 26.75 -0.99
C PHE A 353 16.19 26.17 -0.45
N PHE A 354 15.59 25.21 -1.19
CA PHE A 354 14.31 24.62 -0.82
C PHE A 354 14.38 23.84 0.50
N ASP A 355 15.39 22.98 0.68
CA ASP A 355 15.45 22.04 1.80
C ASP A 355 16.11 22.62 3.06
N LYS A 356 16.86 23.72 2.94
CA LYS A 356 17.65 24.28 4.05
C LYS A 356 17.43 25.78 4.22
N THR A 357 17.87 26.60 3.25
CA THR A 357 17.94 28.06 3.40
C THR A 357 16.58 28.66 3.73
N SER A 358 15.50 28.17 3.11
CA SER A 358 14.14 28.64 3.36
C SER A 358 13.70 28.43 4.82
N PHE A 359 14.08 27.30 5.43
CA PHE A 359 13.72 27.00 6.82
C PHE A 359 14.60 27.75 7.82
N GLU A 360 15.86 28.00 7.49
CA GLU A 360 16.78 28.77 8.37
C GLU A 360 16.45 30.26 8.38
N SER A 361 15.93 30.82 7.29
CA SER A 361 15.66 32.25 7.12
C SER A 361 14.23 32.68 7.47
N THR A 362 13.34 31.75 7.83
CA THR A 362 11.93 32.04 8.08
C THR A 362 11.49 31.62 9.48
N LYS A 363 10.44 32.26 9.99
CA LYS A 363 9.81 31.90 11.26
C LYS A 363 8.87 30.71 11.10
N VAL A 364 8.78 29.89 12.14
CA VAL A 364 7.81 28.79 12.26
C VAL A 364 6.39 29.34 12.10
N GLY A 365 5.62 28.66 11.29
CA GLY A 365 4.24 29.04 10.99
C GLY A 365 4.10 30.20 10.00
N CYS A 366 5.18 30.79 9.48
CA CYS A 366 5.15 31.89 8.48
C CYS A 366 4.23 33.08 8.81
N GLY A 367 3.92 33.35 10.11
CA GLY A 367 2.95 34.37 10.52
C GLY A 367 1.56 34.10 9.93
N GLU A 368 0.99 35.09 9.25
CA GLU A 368 -0.34 34.97 8.62
C GLU A 368 -0.28 34.33 7.21
N ASN A 369 0.91 34.07 6.68
CA ASN A 369 1.07 33.47 5.35
C ASN A 369 0.65 32.02 5.35
N MET A 370 -0.24 31.61 4.43
CA MET A 370 -0.75 30.25 4.26
C MET A 370 -0.71 29.86 2.80
N PHE A 371 -0.36 28.60 2.53
CA PHE A 371 -0.25 28.04 1.19
C PHE A 371 -1.03 26.72 1.11
N ILE A 372 -2.10 26.65 0.31
CA ILE A 372 -2.77 25.41 -0.04
C ILE A 372 -2.06 24.82 -1.26
N PRO A 373 -1.35 23.68 -1.13
CA PRO A 373 -0.41 23.21 -2.14
C PRO A 373 -1.04 22.40 -3.29
N PHE A 374 -2.28 22.70 -3.69
CA PHE A 374 -2.99 21.90 -4.68
C PHE A 374 -2.78 22.48 -6.08
N TYR A 375 -1.68 22.08 -6.71
CA TYR A 375 -1.35 22.41 -8.11
C TYR A 375 -2.24 21.71 -9.13
N GLY A 376 -2.94 20.68 -8.73
CA GLY A 376 -3.96 19.95 -9.46
C GLY A 376 -4.94 19.34 -8.46
N ASP A 377 -5.90 18.56 -8.96
CA ASP A 377 -6.89 17.88 -8.13
C ASP A 377 -6.25 17.18 -6.93
N GLU A 378 -6.89 17.27 -5.77
CA GLU A 378 -6.43 16.60 -4.55
C GLU A 378 -7.37 15.45 -4.17
N ILE A 379 -6.79 14.39 -3.58
CA ILE A 379 -7.51 13.20 -3.12
C ILE A 379 -8.04 13.42 -1.70
N ALA A 380 -7.24 14.04 -0.85
CA ALA A 380 -7.60 14.30 0.55
C ALA A 380 -7.23 15.76 0.94
N PRO A 381 -8.23 16.66 0.99
CA PRO A 381 -9.67 16.47 0.68
C PRO A 381 -9.90 16.23 -0.82
N ARG A 382 -11.02 15.60 -1.15
CA ARG A 382 -11.41 15.43 -2.56
C ARG A 382 -11.90 16.76 -3.13
N VAL A 383 -11.02 17.45 -3.86
CA VAL A 383 -11.29 18.74 -4.49
C VAL A 383 -10.69 18.81 -5.87
N ASN A 384 -11.37 19.48 -6.79
CA ASN A 384 -10.79 19.85 -8.09
C ASN A 384 -10.02 21.15 -7.93
N SER A 385 -8.80 21.19 -8.41
CA SER A 385 -7.94 22.37 -8.37
C SER A 385 -7.10 22.47 -9.64
N ASP A 386 -6.87 23.67 -10.10
CA ASP A 386 -6.03 24.00 -11.25
C ASP A 386 -4.75 24.76 -10.87
N SER A 387 -4.72 25.28 -9.63
CA SER A 387 -3.62 26.11 -9.13
C SER A 387 -3.63 26.18 -7.61
N PRO A 388 -2.47 26.36 -6.99
CA PRO A 388 -2.38 26.52 -5.54
C PRO A 388 -3.07 27.82 -5.09
N ARG A 389 -3.43 27.92 -3.82
CA ARG A 389 -4.00 29.13 -3.23
C ARG A 389 -3.06 29.67 -2.16
N LEU A 390 -2.77 30.95 -2.24
CA LEU A 390 -1.91 31.67 -1.31
C LEU A 390 -2.73 32.76 -0.61
N LYS A 391 -2.46 32.97 0.67
CA LYS A 391 -3.06 34.04 1.48
C LYS A 391 -2.04 34.57 2.45
N GLY A 392 -1.80 35.90 2.43
CA GLY A 392 -0.83 36.51 3.33
C GLY A 392 -0.45 37.93 2.91
N THR A 393 0.86 38.24 2.99
CA THR A 393 1.38 39.52 2.55
C THR A 393 1.47 39.57 1.02
N ALA A 394 1.49 40.79 0.43
CA ALA A 394 1.55 40.95 -1.01
C ALA A 394 2.82 40.33 -1.63
N ASP A 395 3.97 40.43 -0.95
CA ASP A 395 5.22 39.80 -1.42
C ASP A 395 5.14 38.26 -1.35
N PHE A 396 4.43 37.69 -0.40
CA PHE A 396 4.20 36.27 -0.31
C PHE A 396 3.24 35.78 -1.42
N GLU A 397 2.09 36.45 -1.59
CA GLU A 397 1.10 36.07 -2.62
C GLU A 397 1.65 36.23 -4.04
N SER A 398 2.56 37.18 -4.26
CA SER A 398 3.28 37.36 -5.54
C SER A 398 4.54 36.51 -5.69
N LEU A 399 4.81 35.59 -4.75
CA LEU A 399 6.00 34.73 -4.70
C LEU A 399 7.36 35.47 -4.66
N LYS A 400 7.39 36.77 -4.32
CA LYS A 400 8.63 37.51 -4.10
C LYS A 400 9.33 37.08 -2.82
N ASP A 401 8.59 36.81 -1.76
CA ASP A 401 9.09 36.17 -0.53
C ASP A 401 9.24 34.67 -0.73
N LYS A 402 10.29 34.29 -1.48
CA LYS A 402 10.55 32.89 -1.88
C LYS A 402 10.70 31.94 -0.69
N ALA A 403 11.36 32.40 0.38
CA ALA A 403 11.64 31.55 1.53
C ALA A 403 10.36 31.20 2.30
N SER A 404 9.51 32.21 2.56
CA SER A 404 8.20 31.96 3.18
C SER A 404 7.28 31.12 2.29
N ALA A 405 7.34 31.27 0.96
CA ALA A 405 6.54 30.46 0.05
C ALA A 405 6.91 28.96 0.15
N VAL A 406 8.20 28.62 0.17
CA VAL A 406 8.67 27.23 0.35
C VAL A 406 8.24 26.67 1.71
N ARG A 407 8.51 27.39 2.81
CA ARG A 407 8.11 26.92 4.14
C ARG A 407 6.59 26.74 4.24
N ALA A 408 5.81 27.73 3.79
CA ALA A 408 4.35 27.67 3.87
C ALA A 408 3.74 26.55 3.03
N LEU A 409 4.34 26.21 1.87
CA LEU A 409 3.94 25.03 1.09
C LEU A 409 4.13 23.76 1.91
N VAL A 410 5.31 23.53 2.48
CA VAL A 410 5.61 22.34 3.28
C VAL A 410 4.73 22.28 4.54
N GLU A 411 4.56 23.41 5.23
CA GLU A 411 3.62 23.52 6.36
C GLU A 411 2.20 23.17 5.94
N GLY A 412 1.74 23.67 4.78
CA GLY A 412 0.43 23.38 4.22
C GLY A 412 0.23 21.89 3.92
N GLN A 413 1.25 21.21 3.37
CA GLN A 413 1.21 19.76 3.13
C GLN A 413 1.03 18.98 4.45
N PHE A 414 1.86 19.23 5.46
CA PHE A 414 1.76 18.52 6.74
C PHE A 414 0.51 18.91 7.55
N MET A 415 0.08 20.17 7.53
CA MET A 415 -1.18 20.57 8.16
C MET A 415 -2.38 19.89 7.49
N ASN A 416 -2.39 19.77 6.15
CA ASN A 416 -3.43 19.00 5.46
C ASN A 416 -3.42 17.53 5.87
N MET A 417 -2.23 16.87 5.91
CA MET A 417 -2.10 15.49 6.38
C MET A 417 -2.65 15.33 7.81
N LYS A 418 -2.32 16.27 8.70
CA LYS A 418 -2.81 16.25 10.09
C LYS A 418 -4.33 16.35 10.16
N LEU A 419 -4.93 17.30 9.43
CA LEU A 419 -6.39 17.48 9.38
C LEU A 419 -7.09 16.23 8.83
N ARG A 420 -6.54 15.63 7.76
CA ARG A 420 -7.15 14.44 7.14
C ARG A 420 -6.92 13.15 7.93
N SER A 421 -6.07 13.16 8.95
CA SER A 421 -5.80 12.02 9.82
C SER A 421 -6.48 12.10 11.19
N ASP A 422 -7.22 13.17 11.48
CA ASP A 422 -7.83 13.39 12.80
C ASP A 422 -9.00 12.45 13.16
N TRP A 423 -9.57 11.75 12.18
CA TRP A 423 -10.62 10.75 12.38
C TRP A 423 -10.11 9.43 12.98
N MET A 424 -8.81 9.16 12.92
CA MET A 424 -8.24 7.90 13.39
C MET A 424 -8.39 7.72 14.90
N SER A 425 -8.65 6.48 15.32
CA SER A 425 -8.82 6.11 16.73
C SER A 425 -7.55 6.30 17.57
N SER A 426 -6.37 6.20 16.93
CA SER A 426 -5.08 6.40 17.58
C SER A 426 -4.37 7.61 16.97
N LYS A 427 -3.90 8.54 17.82
CA LYS A 427 -3.08 9.68 17.37
C LYS A 427 -1.61 9.27 17.37
N PRO A 428 -0.87 9.42 16.26
CA PRO A 428 0.53 9.04 16.22
C PRO A 428 1.38 9.87 17.17
N SER A 429 2.11 9.21 18.04
CA SER A 429 3.17 9.82 18.86
C SER A 429 4.55 9.63 18.22
N ARG A 430 4.65 8.74 17.25
CA ARG A 430 5.85 8.41 16.49
C ARG A 430 5.51 8.29 15.01
N ILE A 431 6.30 8.96 14.15
CA ILE A 431 6.10 8.94 12.69
C ILE A 431 7.41 8.58 12.02
N ARG A 432 7.37 7.60 11.12
CA ARG A 432 8.50 7.12 10.33
C ARG A 432 8.45 7.75 8.94
N LEU A 433 9.44 8.60 8.62
CA LEU A 433 9.57 9.22 7.32
C LEU A 433 10.36 8.34 6.36
N THR A 434 9.80 8.15 5.16
CA THR A 434 10.41 7.46 4.03
C THR A 434 10.29 8.29 2.75
N GLY A 435 10.84 7.80 1.65
CA GLY A 435 10.81 8.50 0.37
C GLY A 435 11.95 9.52 0.18
N GLY A 436 12.03 10.09 -1.02
CA GLY A 436 13.16 10.94 -1.42
C GLY A 436 13.33 12.19 -0.55
N ALA A 437 12.24 12.85 -0.22
CA ALA A 437 12.24 14.10 0.54
C ALA A 437 12.39 13.90 2.06
N SER A 438 12.37 12.66 2.56
CA SER A 438 12.60 12.36 3.99
C SER A 438 13.99 12.77 4.48
N LYS A 439 14.91 13.07 3.57
CA LYS A 439 16.28 13.54 3.88
C LYS A 439 16.32 15.00 4.34
N SER A 440 15.30 15.81 4.05
CA SER A 440 15.24 17.23 4.42
C SER A 440 15.04 17.41 5.92
N ASP A 441 15.99 18.10 6.59
CA ASP A 441 15.89 18.40 8.03
C ASP A 441 14.76 19.39 8.31
N GLY A 442 14.52 20.34 7.38
CA GLY A 442 13.42 21.31 7.48
C GLY A 442 12.05 20.62 7.45
N MET A 443 11.85 19.70 6.50
CA MET A 443 10.59 18.95 6.41
C MET A 443 10.36 18.06 7.64
N ALA A 444 11.40 17.37 8.12
CA ALA A 444 11.30 16.54 9.31
C ALA A 444 10.94 17.37 10.56
N ARG A 445 11.50 18.59 10.69
CA ARG A 445 11.17 19.52 11.77
C ARG A 445 9.70 19.96 11.69
N VAL A 446 9.24 20.40 10.51
CA VAL A 446 7.83 20.78 10.32
C VAL A 446 6.89 19.61 10.64
N ALA A 447 7.19 18.41 10.18
CA ALA A 447 6.40 17.22 10.49
C ALA A 447 6.32 16.95 12.00
N ALA A 448 7.46 17.01 12.72
CA ALA A 448 7.49 16.79 14.16
C ALA A 448 6.60 17.78 14.90
N ASP A 449 6.71 19.05 14.56
CA ASP A 449 6.01 20.13 15.26
C ASP A 449 4.52 20.17 14.91
N VAL A 450 4.13 19.90 13.63
CA VAL A 450 2.72 19.85 13.19
C VAL A 450 1.99 18.66 13.81
N PHE A 451 2.62 17.48 13.85
CA PHE A 451 1.98 16.29 14.42
C PHE A 451 2.14 16.16 15.94
N ASN A 452 3.00 16.95 16.56
CA ASN A 452 3.43 16.78 17.96
C ASN A 452 3.90 15.33 18.20
N ALA A 453 4.80 14.85 17.34
CA ALA A 453 5.25 13.46 17.31
C ALA A 453 6.76 13.39 17.02
N THR A 454 7.41 12.37 17.59
CA THR A 454 8.79 12.04 17.26
C THR A 454 8.88 11.58 15.80
N ILE A 455 9.76 12.19 15.01
CA ILE A 455 10.04 11.79 13.63
C ILE A 455 11.29 10.93 13.56
N GLU A 456 11.16 9.73 13.01
CA GLU A 456 12.25 8.81 12.73
C GLU A 456 12.46 8.68 11.22
N ARG A 457 13.69 8.74 10.75
CA ARG A 457 14.02 8.59 9.32
C ARG A 457 14.46 7.17 9.04
N MET A 458 13.79 6.52 8.09
CA MET A 458 14.03 5.14 7.76
C MET A 458 14.98 5.00 6.56
N LYS A 459 15.90 4.04 6.64
CA LYS A 459 16.78 3.63 5.52
C LYS A 459 16.23 2.37 4.82
N VAL A 460 14.91 2.22 4.74
CA VAL A 460 14.32 0.99 4.21
C VAL A 460 14.08 1.13 2.70
N GLY A 461 14.79 0.31 1.93
CA GLY A 461 14.41 -0.03 0.57
C GLY A 461 13.56 -1.31 0.60
N ASN A 462 12.53 -1.42 -0.25
CA ASN A 462 11.67 -2.60 -0.38
C ASN A 462 10.94 -2.99 0.92
N SER A 463 10.22 -2.03 1.50
CA SER A 463 9.47 -2.21 2.76
C SER A 463 8.42 -3.32 2.68
N ALA A 464 7.78 -3.53 1.53
CA ALA A 464 6.76 -4.55 1.36
C ALA A 464 7.36 -5.97 1.48
N ALA A 465 8.48 -6.25 0.79
CA ALA A 465 9.16 -7.54 0.91
C ALA A 465 9.77 -7.74 2.32
N LEU A 466 10.32 -6.69 2.93
CA LEU A 466 10.79 -6.78 4.31
C LEU A 466 9.63 -7.12 5.26
N GLY A 467 8.52 -6.40 5.16
CA GLY A 467 7.32 -6.68 5.96
C GLY A 467 6.82 -8.12 5.80
N ALA A 468 6.85 -8.64 4.59
CA ALA A 468 6.52 -10.04 4.31
C ALA A 468 7.48 -11.02 5.00
N ALA A 469 8.80 -10.78 4.95
CA ALA A 469 9.79 -11.62 5.65
C ALA A 469 9.59 -11.59 7.18
N LEU A 470 9.29 -10.40 7.73
CA LEU A 470 9.02 -10.25 9.17
C LEU A 470 7.72 -10.95 9.59
N ARG A 471 6.70 -10.94 8.72
CA ARG A 471 5.45 -11.70 8.95
C ARG A 471 5.69 -13.20 8.96
N ALA A 472 6.53 -13.70 8.05
CA ALA A 472 6.94 -15.10 8.05
C ALA A 472 7.70 -15.47 9.34
N ALA A 473 8.62 -14.62 9.80
CA ALA A 473 9.36 -14.83 11.03
C ALA A 473 8.46 -14.78 12.28
N ASN A 474 7.49 -13.86 12.33
CA ASN A 474 6.55 -13.77 13.44
C ASN A 474 5.62 -15.00 13.49
N ALA A 475 4.95 -15.32 12.39
CA ALA A 475 3.91 -16.34 12.35
C ALA A 475 4.47 -17.78 12.49
N SER A 476 5.55 -18.11 11.82
CA SER A 476 6.17 -19.46 11.83
C SER A 476 7.31 -19.57 12.85
N GLY A 477 8.08 -18.51 13.04
CA GLY A 477 9.26 -18.50 13.90
C GLY A 477 8.99 -18.14 15.35
N GLY A 478 7.83 -17.54 15.66
CA GLY A 478 7.47 -17.10 17.00
C GLY A 478 8.23 -15.88 17.50
N PHE A 479 8.90 -15.13 16.62
CA PHE A 479 9.56 -13.88 16.98
C PHE A 479 8.52 -12.79 17.30
N SER A 480 8.74 -12.02 18.36
CA SER A 480 7.83 -10.92 18.69
C SER A 480 7.95 -9.75 17.70
N TRP A 481 6.86 -8.99 17.53
CA TRP A 481 6.89 -7.80 16.69
C TRP A 481 7.90 -6.76 17.16
N SER A 482 8.09 -6.61 18.48
CA SER A 482 9.08 -5.67 19.03
C SER A 482 10.51 -6.08 18.69
N ASP A 483 10.86 -7.37 18.83
CA ASP A 483 12.19 -7.86 18.50
C ASP A 483 12.51 -7.71 17.01
N LEU A 484 11.52 -8.01 16.15
CA LEU A 484 11.66 -7.86 14.71
C LEU A 484 11.81 -6.38 14.32
N ALA A 485 11.02 -5.50 14.90
CA ALA A 485 11.12 -4.06 14.63
C ALA A 485 12.48 -3.49 15.10
N GLU A 486 12.95 -3.87 16.29
CA GLU A 486 14.25 -3.45 16.80
C GLU A 486 15.41 -3.91 15.90
N LYS A 487 15.33 -5.13 15.37
CA LYS A 487 16.39 -5.69 14.52
C LYS A 487 16.38 -5.12 13.11
N PHE A 488 15.22 -4.99 12.47
CA PHE A 488 15.11 -4.74 11.03
C PHE A 488 14.59 -3.36 10.65
N CYS A 489 13.80 -2.73 11.51
CA CYS A 489 13.17 -1.44 11.21
C CYS A 489 13.93 -0.29 11.89
N LYS A 490 15.27 -0.32 11.82
CA LYS A 490 16.12 0.67 12.48
C LYS A 490 16.00 2.02 11.79
N SER A 491 15.82 3.05 12.60
CA SER A 491 15.97 4.45 12.21
C SER A 491 17.41 4.93 12.45
N ASP A 492 17.76 6.02 11.79
CA ASP A 492 19.00 6.73 12.10
C ASP A 492 18.78 7.60 13.36
N ALA A 493 19.23 7.12 14.52
CA ALA A 493 19.05 7.82 15.79
C ALA A 493 19.62 9.25 15.77
N SER A 494 20.69 9.50 14.98
CA SER A 494 21.27 10.85 14.81
C SER A 494 20.38 11.79 14.00
N LYS A 495 19.34 11.27 13.35
CA LYS A 495 18.37 11.98 12.51
C LYS A 495 16.97 11.99 13.10
N THR A 496 16.81 11.51 14.31
CA THR A 496 15.54 11.60 15.06
C THR A 496 15.24 13.06 15.41
N VAL A 497 13.99 13.46 15.24
CA VAL A 497 13.55 14.85 15.47
C VAL A 497 12.39 14.83 16.45
N GLU A 498 12.62 15.39 17.66
CA GLU A 498 11.59 15.57 18.67
C GLU A 498 10.81 16.87 18.44
N PRO A 499 9.50 16.92 18.72
CA PRO A 499 8.70 18.14 18.59
C PRO A 499 9.18 19.22 19.59
N ILE A 500 9.09 20.49 19.18
CA ILE A 500 9.38 21.65 20.03
C ILE A 500 8.07 22.25 20.50
N ALA A 501 7.85 22.31 21.82
CA ALA A 501 6.56 22.70 22.41
C ALA A 501 6.05 24.07 21.94
N GLU A 502 6.95 25.06 21.80
CA GLU A 502 6.61 26.39 21.32
C GLU A 502 6.13 26.35 19.86
N ASN A 503 6.75 25.53 19.02
CA ASN A 503 6.38 25.36 17.61
C ASN A 503 5.05 24.61 17.50
N VAL A 504 4.85 23.57 18.30
CA VAL A 504 3.57 22.83 18.37
C VAL A 504 2.41 23.77 18.69
N ALA A 505 2.59 24.70 19.63
CA ALA A 505 1.57 25.71 19.96
C ALA A 505 1.22 26.62 18.76
N VAL A 506 2.24 27.04 17.99
CA VAL A 506 2.04 27.82 16.75
C VAL A 506 1.19 27.05 15.75
N TYR A 507 1.53 25.78 15.49
CA TYR A 507 0.76 24.97 14.51
C TYR A 507 -0.63 24.58 15.02
N ALA A 508 -0.82 24.36 16.31
CA ALA A 508 -2.13 24.08 16.89
C ALA A 508 -3.14 25.21 16.60
N GLU A 509 -2.68 26.48 16.68
CA GLU A 509 -3.51 27.63 16.30
C GLU A 509 -3.69 27.72 14.78
N LYS A 510 -2.61 27.52 14.02
CA LYS A 510 -2.58 27.74 12.56
C LYS A 510 -3.42 26.70 11.82
N ILE A 511 -3.45 25.43 12.25
CA ILE A 511 -4.24 24.36 11.62
C ILE A 511 -5.71 24.74 11.51
N GLY A 512 -6.30 25.36 12.55
CA GLY A 512 -7.69 25.82 12.50
C GLY A 512 -7.95 26.95 11.49
N LYS A 513 -6.97 27.87 11.33
CA LYS A 513 -7.04 28.93 10.29
C LYS A 513 -6.87 28.33 8.89
N PHE A 514 -5.99 27.34 8.75
CA PHE A 514 -5.74 26.65 7.49
C PHE A 514 -6.93 25.82 7.03
N ALA A 515 -7.62 25.12 7.95
CA ALA A 515 -8.86 24.41 7.65
C ALA A 515 -9.93 25.35 7.09
N LYS A 516 -10.15 26.51 7.74
CA LYS A 516 -11.09 27.53 7.26
C LYS A 516 -10.67 28.11 5.90
N PHE A 517 -9.38 28.21 5.62
CA PHE A 517 -8.90 28.69 4.34
C PHE A 517 -9.21 27.66 3.24
N ILE A 518 -8.98 26.35 3.47
CA ILE A 518 -9.38 25.29 2.52
C ILE A 518 -10.90 25.32 2.29
N GLU A 519 -11.71 25.43 3.34
CA GLU A 519 -13.18 25.50 3.23
C GLU A 519 -13.65 26.71 2.43
N ALA A 520 -12.98 27.86 2.56
CA ALA A 520 -13.34 29.07 1.83
C ALA A 520 -13.03 28.96 0.33
N GLU A 521 -11.88 28.34 -0.01
CA GLU A 521 -11.42 28.22 -1.40
C GLU A 521 -12.12 27.09 -2.14
N TYR A 522 -12.46 26.00 -1.44
CA TYR A 522 -13.02 24.78 -2.01
C TYR A 522 -14.36 24.43 -1.33
N LYS A 523 -15.30 25.37 -1.35
CA LYS A 523 -16.68 25.09 -0.85
C LYS A 523 -17.21 23.85 -1.54
N ARG A 524 -17.66 22.88 -0.75
CA ARG A 524 -18.39 21.74 -1.27
C ARG A 524 -19.62 22.27 -2.05
N ALA A 525 -19.66 22.02 -3.37
CA ALA A 525 -20.82 22.26 -4.20
C ALA A 525 -21.95 21.30 -3.81
#